data_bc139840e63aae6e2cadad77e0b4b3cc
#
_entry.id   bc139840e63aae6e2cadad77e0b4b3cc
#
_cell.length_a   1.000
_cell.length_b   1.000
_cell.length_c   1.000
_cell.angle_alpha   90.00
_cell.angle_beta   90.00
_cell.angle_gamma   90.00
#
_symmetry.space_group_name_H-M   'P 1'
#
loop_
_entity.id
_entity.type
_entity.pdbx_description
1 polymer ?
#
loop_
_entity_poly.entity_id
_entity_poly.type
_entity_poly.pdbx_seq_one_letter_code
_entity_poly.pdbx_strand_id
1 'polypeptide(L)'
;MKIIVNPLVESLPELLQRPVMDHAALQTVVQAVLDAVRTGGDKAVASYTKQFDGVDIDNLQVSTSEINEATLSLAPALKEAILLAAKNIRCFHEAQVNGPVSIETMPGVRCWRKTVGIDKVGLYIPGGSAPLFSTVLMLGIPAVIAGCKEIILCTPPSKDGSVHPAILYAASVVGVTSIYKIGGVQAIAAMAYGTETVPQVYKIFGPGNQYVTAAKQLIQQSGVAIDMPAGPSEVYVVSDDISKSKIIAADLLSQLEHSPDAKAVFITKNKNLIEKVKQEISNQKNELNRKTILNQSLKNIIFVLANKDLQIIECINTNAPEHLILLDQDYIKYSAYILNAGSVFCGVFSPESFGDYASGSNHTLPTSGYAKSYSGLSVTDFGKIITFQTATAQGFNNLSNTVKILAMAEDLDAHANAVSVRQSFADKAINKKQRSSFISRSTNETDIYINLNIDGTGQYNINTGLKFFDHMLEQFAKHGSFDISIQALGDLDIDEHHTIEDVAIT
;
A
#
# COMPACT_ATOMS: atom_id res chain seq x y z
N MET A 1 -16.07 -22.06 -20.75
CA MET A 1 -14.96 -22.71 -19.99
C MET A 1 -13.98 -23.34 -21.00
N LYS A 2 -12.71 -22.96 -20.96
CA LYS A 2 -11.63 -23.44 -21.88
C LYS A 2 -10.79 -24.47 -21.13
N ILE A 3 -10.36 -25.55 -21.80
CA ILE A 3 -9.39 -26.51 -21.26
C ILE A 3 -8.11 -26.42 -22.08
N ILE A 4 -6.98 -26.26 -21.40
CA ILE A 4 -5.65 -26.23 -21.97
C ILE A 4 -4.91 -27.46 -21.46
N VAL A 5 -4.35 -28.25 -22.36
CA VAL A 5 -3.65 -29.49 -22.03
C VAL A 5 -2.17 -29.34 -22.33
N ASN A 6 -1.32 -29.51 -21.33
CA ASN A 6 0.13 -29.47 -21.43
C ASN A 6 0.66 -28.26 -22.22
N PRO A 7 0.32 -27.02 -21.82
CA PRO A 7 0.77 -25.84 -22.54
C PRO A 7 2.31 -25.74 -22.55
N LEU A 8 2.86 -25.32 -23.69
CA LEU A 8 4.25 -24.89 -23.73
C LEU A 8 4.40 -23.54 -23.04
N VAL A 9 5.53 -23.29 -22.40
CA VAL A 9 5.78 -22.03 -21.67
C VAL A 9 5.62 -20.82 -22.57
N GLU A 10 6.14 -20.88 -23.78
CA GLU A 10 6.08 -19.82 -24.78
C GLU A 10 4.65 -19.48 -25.21
N SER A 11 3.73 -20.45 -25.11
CA SER A 11 2.30 -20.26 -25.46
C SER A 11 1.43 -19.74 -24.32
N LEU A 12 1.92 -19.77 -23.08
CA LEU A 12 1.15 -19.37 -21.89
C LEU A 12 0.61 -17.94 -21.97
N PRO A 13 1.38 -16.92 -22.42
CA PRO A 13 0.86 -15.55 -22.51
C PRO A 13 -0.37 -15.43 -23.41
N GLU A 14 -0.38 -16.15 -24.54
CA GLU A 14 -1.50 -16.15 -25.48
C GLU A 14 -2.68 -16.98 -24.95
N LEU A 15 -2.41 -18.19 -24.43
CA LEU A 15 -3.43 -19.12 -23.95
C LEU A 15 -4.20 -18.61 -22.74
N LEU A 16 -3.50 -17.87 -21.86
CA LEU A 16 -4.01 -17.28 -20.63
C LEU A 16 -4.21 -15.77 -20.75
N GLN A 17 -4.32 -15.27 -21.97
CA GLN A 17 -4.51 -13.84 -22.27
C GLN A 17 -5.69 -13.26 -21.49
N ARG A 18 -5.51 -12.04 -21.03
CA ARG A 18 -6.55 -11.22 -20.40
C ARG A 18 -7.27 -10.39 -21.46
N PRO A 19 -8.53 -10.01 -21.21
CA PRO A 19 -9.24 -9.09 -22.11
C PRO A 19 -8.42 -7.80 -22.30
N VAL A 20 -8.15 -7.43 -23.55
CA VAL A 20 -7.48 -6.18 -23.87
C VAL A 20 -8.53 -5.08 -23.99
N MET A 21 -8.34 -3.98 -23.29
CA MET A 21 -9.21 -2.82 -23.40
C MET A 21 -8.74 -1.89 -24.53
N ASP A 22 -9.68 -1.22 -25.19
CA ASP A 22 -9.35 -0.11 -26.10
C ASP A 22 -8.96 1.12 -25.26
N HIS A 23 -7.67 1.22 -24.99
CA HIS A 23 -7.12 2.30 -24.18
C HIS A 23 -7.33 3.69 -24.80
N ALA A 24 -7.31 3.82 -26.13
CA ALA A 24 -7.37 5.13 -26.79
C ALA A 24 -8.76 5.78 -26.67
N ALA A 25 -9.83 5.01 -26.95
CA ALA A 25 -11.20 5.51 -26.79
C ALA A 25 -11.51 5.84 -25.34
N LEU A 26 -11.04 4.98 -24.40
CA LEU A 26 -11.23 5.17 -22.99
C LEU A 26 -10.53 6.44 -22.46
N GLN A 27 -9.29 6.68 -22.88
CA GLN A 27 -8.53 7.87 -22.48
C GLN A 27 -9.22 9.16 -22.88
N THR A 28 -9.78 9.24 -24.09
CA THR A 28 -10.49 10.44 -24.58
C THR A 28 -11.67 10.81 -23.68
N VAL A 29 -12.49 9.82 -23.31
CA VAL A 29 -13.65 10.01 -22.42
C VAL A 29 -13.22 10.43 -21.03
N VAL A 30 -12.22 9.76 -20.48
CA VAL A 30 -11.70 10.04 -19.14
C VAL A 30 -11.05 11.42 -19.09
N GLN A 31 -10.25 11.79 -20.09
CA GLN A 31 -9.60 13.11 -20.16
C GLN A 31 -10.62 14.24 -20.14
N ALA A 32 -11.72 14.11 -20.89
CA ALA A 32 -12.78 15.11 -20.88
C ALA A 32 -13.37 15.36 -19.49
N VAL A 33 -13.56 14.31 -18.66
CA VAL A 33 -14.03 14.45 -17.29
C VAL A 33 -12.97 15.09 -16.41
N LEU A 34 -11.70 14.66 -16.54
CA LEU A 34 -10.58 15.25 -15.77
C LEU A 34 -10.47 16.76 -16.03
N ASP A 35 -10.51 17.20 -17.29
CA ASP A 35 -10.41 18.60 -17.67
C ASP A 35 -11.62 19.42 -17.20
N ALA A 36 -12.82 18.85 -17.28
CA ALA A 36 -14.03 19.52 -16.82
C ALA A 36 -14.02 19.74 -15.29
N VAL A 37 -13.56 18.75 -14.50
CA VAL A 37 -13.46 18.91 -13.03
C VAL A 37 -12.34 19.88 -12.68
N ARG A 38 -11.21 19.84 -13.40
CA ARG A 38 -10.10 20.78 -13.17
C ARG A 38 -10.49 22.23 -13.33
N THR A 39 -11.39 22.52 -14.28
CA THR A 39 -11.83 23.91 -14.57
C THR A 39 -13.12 24.32 -13.88
N GLY A 40 -14.02 23.37 -13.62
CA GLY A 40 -15.36 23.63 -13.11
C GLY A 40 -15.58 23.30 -11.63
N GLY A 41 -14.56 22.71 -10.96
CA GLY A 41 -14.60 22.41 -9.53
C GLY A 41 -15.82 21.59 -9.10
N ASP A 42 -16.39 21.92 -7.96
CA ASP A 42 -17.54 21.22 -7.36
C ASP A 42 -18.76 21.17 -8.29
N LYS A 43 -18.96 22.18 -9.12
CA LYS A 43 -20.08 22.19 -10.08
C LYS A 43 -19.96 21.10 -11.14
N ALA A 44 -18.75 20.87 -11.64
CA ALA A 44 -18.47 19.78 -12.59
C ALA A 44 -18.62 18.42 -11.90
N VAL A 45 -18.09 18.29 -10.68
CA VAL A 45 -18.25 17.05 -9.87
C VAL A 45 -19.71 16.70 -9.68
N ALA A 46 -20.55 17.66 -9.23
CA ALA A 46 -21.98 17.44 -9.04
C ALA A 46 -22.70 17.06 -10.34
N SER A 47 -22.36 17.73 -11.46
CA SER A 47 -22.91 17.41 -12.78
C SER A 47 -22.61 15.98 -13.21
N TYR A 48 -21.37 15.51 -13.06
CA TYR A 48 -21.00 14.14 -13.40
C TYR A 48 -21.57 13.11 -12.42
N THR A 49 -21.67 13.44 -11.14
CA THR A 49 -22.38 12.59 -10.15
C THR A 49 -23.83 12.41 -10.54
N LYS A 50 -24.51 13.48 -10.97
CA LYS A 50 -25.89 13.37 -11.49
C LYS A 50 -25.95 12.51 -12.77
N GLN A 51 -25.00 12.68 -13.68
CA GLN A 51 -24.95 11.96 -14.95
C GLN A 51 -24.66 10.47 -14.78
N PHE A 52 -23.67 10.11 -13.93
CA PHE A 52 -23.18 8.72 -13.82
C PHE A 52 -23.83 7.94 -12.67
N ASP A 53 -24.08 8.57 -11.56
CA ASP A 53 -24.64 7.94 -10.38
C ASP A 53 -26.18 8.15 -10.29
N GLY A 54 -26.73 9.10 -11.07
CA GLY A 54 -28.16 9.42 -11.13
C GLY A 54 -28.67 10.17 -9.91
N VAL A 55 -27.77 10.82 -9.16
CA VAL A 55 -28.08 11.48 -7.90
C VAL A 55 -27.74 12.97 -7.97
N ASP A 56 -28.70 13.81 -7.56
CA ASP A 56 -28.48 15.24 -7.39
C ASP A 56 -28.02 15.50 -5.95
N ILE A 57 -26.82 16.02 -5.78
CA ILE A 57 -26.20 16.20 -4.46
C ILE A 57 -25.93 17.66 -4.21
N ASP A 58 -26.52 18.20 -3.14
CA ASP A 58 -26.30 19.56 -2.69
C ASP A 58 -25.00 19.69 -1.86
N ASN A 59 -24.63 18.65 -1.13
CA ASN A 59 -23.44 18.62 -0.29
C ASN A 59 -22.59 17.37 -0.58
N LEU A 60 -21.41 17.58 -1.12
CA LEU A 60 -20.47 16.53 -1.46
C LEU A 60 -19.86 15.85 -0.22
N GLN A 61 -19.72 16.59 0.88
CA GLN A 61 -19.10 16.07 2.09
C GLN A 61 -20.12 15.36 2.99
N VAL A 62 -19.72 14.24 3.56
CA VAL A 62 -20.48 13.53 4.60
C VAL A 62 -20.36 14.28 5.92
N SER A 63 -21.48 14.52 6.57
CA SER A 63 -21.54 15.20 7.86
C SER A 63 -21.25 14.24 9.02
N THR A 64 -20.83 14.79 10.16
CA THR A 64 -20.67 14.02 11.40
C THR A 64 -21.99 13.37 11.86
N SER A 65 -23.13 13.98 11.60
CA SER A 65 -24.45 13.40 11.90
C SER A 65 -24.67 12.10 11.11
N GLU A 66 -24.40 12.12 9.79
CA GLU A 66 -24.53 10.93 8.95
C GLU A 66 -23.63 9.76 9.44
N ILE A 67 -22.41 10.07 9.89
CA ILE A 67 -21.51 9.05 10.45
C ILE A 67 -22.08 8.47 11.76
N ASN A 68 -22.61 9.32 12.63
CA ASN A 68 -23.19 8.88 13.90
C ASN A 68 -24.45 8.02 13.68
N GLU A 69 -25.35 8.45 12.80
CA GLU A 69 -26.55 7.71 12.43
C GLU A 69 -26.22 6.36 11.81
N ALA A 70 -25.24 6.31 10.90
CA ALA A 70 -24.72 5.09 10.33
C ALA A 70 -24.19 4.14 11.40
N THR A 71 -23.43 4.66 12.36
CA THR A 71 -22.92 3.89 13.49
C THR A 71 -24.04 3.30 14.34
N LEU A 72 -25.13 4.03 14.56
CA LEU A 72 -26.26 3.53 15.35
C LEU A 72 -27.08 2.49 14.58
N SER A 73 -27.22 2.63 13.28
CA SER A 73 -28.06 1.76 12.43
C SER A 73 -27.48 0.35 12.19
N LEU A 74 -26.17 0.16 12.34
CA LEU A 74 -25.52 -1.12 12.06
C LEU A 74 -25.81 -2.17 13.13
N ALA A 75 -26.05 -3.41 12.69
CA ALA A 75 -26.19 -4.56 13.57
C ALA A 75 -24.93 -4.79 14.39
N PRO A 76 -25.05 -5.12 15.69
CA PRO A 76 -23.90 -5.35 16.59
C PRO A 76 -22.90 -6.37 16.04
N ALA A 77 -23.38 -7.49 15.49
CA ALA A 77 -22.53 -8.53 14.93
C ALA A 77 -21.65 -8.04 13.76
N LEU A 78 -22.16 -7.12 12.92
CA LEU A 78 -21.36 -6.54 11.84
C LEU A 78 -20.29 -5.58 12.39
N LYS A 79 -20.61 -4.81 13.43
CA LYS A 79 -19.62 -3.95 14.09
C LYS A 79 -18.48 -4.76 14.69
N GLU A 80 -18.81 -5.85 15.41
CA GLU A 80 -17.82 -6.76 15.99
C GLU A 80 -16.92 -7.38 14.90
N ALA A 81 -17.51 -7.81 13.79
CA ALA A 81 -16.75 -8.36 12.67
C ALA A 81 -15.79 -7.32 12.05
N ILE A 82 -16.25 -6.07 11.86
CA ILE A 82 -15.42 -4.97 11.34
C ILE A 82 -14.27 -4.66 12.32
N LEU A 83 -14.53 -4.63 13.62
CA LEU A 83 -13.50 -4.38 14.64
C LEU A 83 -12.46 -5.50 14.69
N LEU A 84 -12.89 -6.77 14.59
CA LEU A 84 -11.98 -7.91 14.53
C LEU A 84 -11.10 -7.87 13.29
N ALA A 85 -11.68 -7.61 12.12
CA ALA A 85 -10.95 -7.44 10.88
C ALA A 85 -9.93 -6.29 10.99
N ALA A 86 -10.36 -5.13 11.48
CA ALA A 86 -9.49 -3.97 11.68
C ALA A 86 -8.30 -4.28 12.61
N LYS A 87 -8.55 -5.02 13.70
CA LYS A 87 -7.49 -5.46 14.63
C LYS A 87 -6.45 -6.33 13.92
N ASN A 88 -6.89 -7.34 13.16
CA ASN A 88 -5.98 -8.26 12.47
C ASN A 88 -5.18 -7.56 11.37
N ILE A 89 -5.84 -6.68 10.58
CA ILE A 89 -5.20 -5.88 9.56
C ILE A 89 -4.16 -4.95 10.18
N ARG A 90 -4.48 -4.29 11.28
CA ARG A 90 -3.55 -3.43 12.02
C ARG A 90 -2.34 -4.22 12.50
N CYS A 91 -2.55 -5.36 13.15
CA CYS A 91 -1.48 -6.22 13.67
C CYS A 91 -0.47 -6.61 12.56
N PHE A 92 -0.96 -7.04 11.39
CA PHE A 92 -0.10 -7.43 10.28
C PHE A 92 0.65 -6.24 9.67
N HIS A 93 -0.02 -5.08 9.57
CA HIS A 93 0.59 -3.89 8.96
C HIS A 93 1.56 -3.18 9.91
N GLU A 94 1.32 -3.17 11.22
CA GLU A 94 2.28 -2.65 12.21
C GLU A 94 3.61 -3.40 12.16
N ALA A 95 3.58 -4.73 11.94
CA ALA A 95 4.79 -5.53 11.79
C ALA A 95 5.60 -5.21 10.51
N GLN A 96 5.05 -4.43 9.57
CA GLN A 96 5.74 -4.00 8.34
C GLN A 96 6.57 -2.71 8.54
N VAL A 97 6.40 -2.03 9.66
CA VAL A 97 7.15 -0.81 9.96
C VAL A 97 8.60 -1.17 10.23
N ASN A 98 9.48 -0.82 9.30
CA ASN A 98 10.90 -1.05 9.45
C ASN A 98 11.53 0.05 10.29
N GLY A 99 12.42 -0.33 11.21
CA GLY A 99 13.26 0.59 11.95
C GLY A 99 14.18 1.42 11.03
N PRO A 100 14.77 2.49 11.55
CA PRO A 100 15.67 3.35 10.79
C PRO A 100 16.93 2.59 10.36
N VAL A 101 17.28 2.69 9.09
CA VAL A 101 18.55 2.17 8.57
C VAL A 101 19.60 3.27 8.69
N SER A 102 20.66 3.03 9.45
CA SER A 102 21.79 3.94 9.59
C SER A 102 23.09 3.16 9.46
N ILE A 103 23.98 3.63 8.60
CA ILE A 103 25.27 2.97 8.32
C ILE A 103 26.39 3.99 8.17
N GLU A 104 27.54 3.69 8.73
CA GLU A 104 28.79 4.37 8.41
C GLU A 104 29.39 3.69 7.18
N THR A 105 29.34 4.38 6.03
CA THR A 105 29.79 3.82 4.75
C THR A 105 31.31 3.81 4.62
N MET A 106 31.96 4.73 5.33
CA MET A 106 33.42 4.78 5.58
C MET A 106 33.66 5.60 6.84
N PRO A 107 34.83 5.47 7.49
CA PRO A 107 35.13 6.20 8.73
C PRO A 107 34.84 7.71 8.64
N GLY A 108 33.89 8.16 9.47
CA GLY A 108 33.47 9.56 9.53
C GLY A 108 32.43 9.97 8.48
N VAL A 109 31.89 9.05 7.66
CA VAL A 109 30.78 9.31 6.71
C VAL A 109 29.59 8.41 7.05
N ARG A 110 28.51 9.03 7.47
CA ARG A 110 27.29 8.33 7.89
C ARG A 110 26.11 8.66 6.98
N CYS A 111 25.40 7.62 6.56
CA CYS A 111 24.16 7.73 5.79
C CYS A 111 23.02 7.04 6.54
N TRP A 112 21.86 7.69 6.60
CA TRP A 112 20.66 7.09 7.20
C TRP A 112 19.39 7.44 6.42
N ARG A 113 18.33 6.72 6.70
CA ARG A 113 17.01 6.94 6.09
C ARG A 113 15.98 7.19 7.17
N LYS A 114 15.04 8.09 6.87
CA LYS A 114 13.84 8.34 7.66
C LYS A 114 12.62 8.08 6.80
N THR A 115 11.72 7.20 7.26
CA THR A 115 10.40 7.02 6.65
C THR A 115 9.45 8.06 7.25
N VAL A 116 8.67 8.71 6.41
CA VAL A 116 7.64 9.67 6.81
C VAL A 116 6.37 9.41 6.01
N GLY A 117 5.21 9.52 6.64
CA GLY A 117 3.93 9.41 5.96
C GLY A 117 3.77 10.48 4.87
N ILE A 118 3.04 10.14 3.82
CA ILE A 118 2.58 11.12 2.83
C ILE A 118 1.51 11.97 3.53
N ASP A 119 1.70 13.28 3.57
CA ASP A 119 0.83 14.16 4.38
C ASP A 119 -0.65 14.06 4.00
N LYS A 120 -0.96 14.01 2.69
CA LYS A 120 -2.32 13.99 2.15
C LYS A 120 -2.53 12.85 1.19
N VAL A 121 -3.42 11.94 1.52
CA VAL A 121 -3.74 10.76 0.69
C VAL A 121 -5.25 10.68 0.43
N GLY A 122 -5.59 10.23 -0.78
CA GLY A 122 -6.96 9.98 -1.19
C GLY A 122 -7.23 8.47 -1.27
N LEU A 123 -8.31 8.04 -0.66
CA LEU A 123 -8.79 6.66 -0.72
C LEU A 123 -10.04 6.64 -1.61
N TYR A 124 -9.99 5.86 -2.67
CA TYR A 124 -11.13 5.64 -3.53
C TYR A 124 -11.78 4.29 -3.20
N ILE A 125 -13.04 4.33 -2.80
CA ILE A 125 -13.85 3.13 -2.53
C ILE A 125 -14.89 3.02 -3.64
N PRO A 126 -14.82 1.99 -4.48
CA PRO A 126 -15.79 1.84 -5.55
C PRO A 126 -17.18 1.56 -5.01
N GLY A 127 -18.16 2.12 -5.68
CA GLY A 127 -19.57 1.75 -5.52
C GLY A 127 -19.96 0.63 -6.48
N GLY A 128 -21.23 0.31 -6.50
CA GLY A 128 -21.80 -0.68 -7.42
C GLY A 128 -22.67 -1.69 -6.70
N SER A 129 -22.52 -2.97 -7.04
CA SER A 129 -23.39 -4.03 -6.55
C SER A 129 -23.12 -4.48 -5.11
N ALA A 130 -22.04 -4.02 -4.48
CA ALA A 130 -21.69 -4.36 -3.09
C ALA A 130 -21.00 -3.16 -2.39
N PRO A 131 -21.31 -2.92 -1.10
CA PRO A 131 -20.62 -1.91 -0.30
C PRO A 131 -19.26 -2.46 0.16
N LEU A 132 -18.17 -2.02 -0.46
CA LEU A 132 -16.83 -2.52 -0.18
C LEU A 132 -16.19 -1.86 1.06
N PHE A 133 -16.83 -2.02 2.23
CA PHE A 133 -16.32 -1.47 3.49
C PHE A 133 -15.01 -2.13 3.94
N SER A 134 -14.71 -3.36 3.54
CA SER A 134 -13.41 -4.00 3.76
C SER A 134 -12.28 -3.22 3.13
N THR A 135 -12.47 -2.65 1.93
CA THR A 135 -11.48 -1.81 1.26
C THR A 135 -11.15 -0.56 2.07
N VAL A 136 -12.10 -0.01 2.83
CA VAL A 136 -11.83 1.11 3.75
C VAL A 136 -10.81 0.72 4.81
N LEU A 137 -10.93 -0.47 5.39
CA LEU A 137 -9.99 -0.99 6.38
C LEU A 137 -8.62 -1.24 5.74
N MET A 138 -8.60 -1.89 4.57
CA MET A 138 -7.38 -2.28 3.86
C MET A 138 -6.54 -1.08 3.37
N LEU A 139 -7.17 0.04 3.06
CA LEU A 139 -6.49 1.26 2.64
C LEU A 139 -6.18 2.18 3.83
N GLY A 140 -7.14 2.36 4.71
CA GLY A 140 -7.06 3.38 5.74
C GLY A 140 -6.17 2.98 6.91
N ILE A 141 -6.15 1.71 7.33
CA ILE A 141 -5.30 1.26 8.44
C ILE A 141 -3.81 1.46 8.12
N PRO A 142 -3.27 0.98 6.97
CA PRO A 142 -1.88 1.25 6.64
C PRO A 142 -1.57 2.74 6.44
N ALA A 143 -2.53 3.56 5.97
CA ALA A 143 -2.36 5.02 5.88
C ALA A 143 -2.14 5.66 7.25
N VAL A 144 -2.93 5.26 8.25
CA VAL A 144 -2.79 5.73 9.64
C VAL A 144 -1.46 5.27 10.25
N ILE A 145 -1.10 4.00 10.08
CA ILE A 145 0.17 3.44 10.58
C ILE A 145 1.37 4.17 9.96
N ALA A 146 1.31 4.51 8.67
CA ALA A 146 2.36 5.27 7.99
C ALA A 146 2.49 6.72 8.48
N GLY A 147 1.50 7.23 9.23
CA GLY A 147 1.48 8.60 9.74
C GLY A 147 0.98 9.64 8.73
N CYS A 148 0.09 9.26 7.80
CA CYS A 148 -0.61 10.21 6.94
C CYS A 148 -1.50 11.13 7.78
N LYS A 149 -1.37 12.47 7.58
CA LYS A 149 -2.10 13.46 8.42
C LYS A 149 -3.52 13.71 7.93
N GLU A 150 -3.69 13.72 6.62
CA GLU A 150 -4.97 13.97 5.97
C GLU A 150 -5.31 12.78 5.07
N ILE A 151 -6.33 12.04 5.49
CA ILE A 151 -6.81 10.84 4.79
C ILE A 151 -8.24 11.15 4.33
N ILE A 152 -8.42 11.43 3.06
CA ILE A 152 -9.74 11.67 2.50
C ILE A 152 -10.26 10.43 1.77
N LEU A 153 -11.56 10.20 1.85
CA LEU A 153 -12.22 9.07 1.22
C LEU A 153 -13.29 9.56 0.26
N CYS A 154 -13.25 9.07 -0.98
CA CYS A 154 -14.30 9.26 -1.96
C CYS A 154 -15.00 7.94 -2.26
N THR A 155 -16.32 7.93 -2.22
CA THR A 155 -17.16 6.80 -2.58
C THR A 155 -18.44 7.29 -3.23
N PRO A 156 -18.99 6.63 -4.26
CA PRO A 156 -20.21 7.07 -4.90
C PRO A 156 -21.40 6.99 -3.92
N PRO A 157 -22.33 7.93 -4.02
CA PRO A 157 -23.57 7.89 -3.24
C PRO A 157 -24.49 6.76 -3.73
N SER A 158 -25.33 6.30 -2.83
CA SER A 158 -26.52 5.49 -3.15
C SER A 158 -27.56 6.37 -3.86
N LYS A 159 -28.60 5.76 -4.43
CA LYS A 159 -29.67 6.47 -5.18
C LYS A 159 -30.41 7.53 -4.36
N ASP A 160 -30.41 7.41 -3.04
CA ASP A 160 -30.99 8.37 -2.09
C ASP A 160 -30.01 9.48 -1.64
N GLY A 161 -28.80 9.51 -2.21
CA GLY A 161 -27.76 10.46 -1.87
C GLY A 161 -26.95 10.12 -0.61
N SER A 162 -27.24 9.00 0.04
CA SER A 162 -26.50 8.54 1.23
C SER A 162 -25.26 7.72 0.87
N VAL A 163 -24.38 7.52 1.85
CA VAL A 163 -23.30 6.51 1.79
C VAL A 163 -23.69 5.31 2.65
N HIS A 164 -23.36 4.11 2.19
CA HIS A 164 -23.71 2.90 2.92
C HIS A 164 -23.16 2.91 4.36
N PRO A 165 -23.98 2.60 5.39
CA PRO A 165 -23.59 2.75 6.79
C PRO A 165 -22.32 1.99 7.18
N ALA A 166 -22.06 0.81 6.61
CA ALA A 166 -20.86 0.04 6.91
C ALA A 166 -19.58 0.72 6.40
N ILE A 167 -19.63 1.49 5.28
CA ILE A 167 -18.51 2.28 4.78
C ILE A 167 -18.21 3.43 5.76
N LEU A 168 -19.23 4.15 6.21
CA LEU A 168 -19.08 5.24 7.17
C LEU A 168 -18.54 4.75 8.52
N TYR A 169 -19.05 3.62 9.01
CA TYR A 169 -18.57 3.02 10.24
C TYR A 169 -17.10 2.56 10.11
N ALA A 170 -16.76 1.85 9.04
CA ALA A 170 -15.38 1.43 8.80
C ALA A 170 -14.43 2.64 8.72
N ALA A 171 -14.83 3.72 8.03
CA ALA A 171 -14.07 4.96 7.96
C ALA A 171 -13.86 5.60 9.33
N SER A 172 -14.88 5.59 10.21
CA SER A 172 -14.77 6.09 11.59
C SER A 172 -13.83 5.23 12.44
N VAL A 173 -13.88 3.91 12.30
CA VAL A 173 -12.97 2.95 13.00
C VAL A 173 -11.52 3.17 12.62
N VAL A 174 -11.27 3.49 11.36
CA VAL A 174 -9.91 3.75 10.86
C VAL A 174 -9.39 5.13 11.24
N GLY A 175 -10.26 6.13 11.33
CA GLY A 175 -9.90 7.52 11.57
C GLY A 175 -9.68 8.32 10.28
N VAL A 176 -10.50 8.06 9.24
CA VAL A 176 -10.54 8.89 8.02
C VAL A 176 -10.91 10.31 8.37
N THR A 177 -10.18 11.31 7.83
CA THR A 177 -10.38 12.72 8.20
C THR A 177 -11.59 13.37 7.54
N SER A 178 -11.91 12.97 6.29
CA SER A 178 -13.06 13.50 5.55
C SER A 178 -13.58 12.48 4.54
N ILE A 179 -14.88 12.42 4.35
CA ILE A 179 -15.55 11.51 3.43
C ILE A 179 -16.38 12.33 2.43
N TYR A 180 -16.32 11.96 1.14
CA TYR A 180 -17.01 12.62 0.06
C TYR A 180 -17.87 11.66 -0.75
N LYS A 181 -19.09 12.07 -1.07
CA LYS A 181 -20.11 11.33 -1.83
C LYS A 181 -19.86 11.44 -3.33
N ILE A 182 -18.70 10.99 -3.78
CA ILE A 182 -18.25 11.16 -5.17
C ILE A 182 -17.69 9.83 -5.66
N GLY A 183 -18.17 9.33 -6.79
CA GLY A 183 -17.72 8.13 -7.45
C GLY A 183 -16.92 8.41 -8.72
N GLY A 184 -16.49 7.36 -9.41
CA GLY A 184 -15.97 7.41 -10.77
C GLY A 184 -14.74 8.28 -11.02
N VAL A 185 -14.61 8.70 -12.26
CA VAL A 185 -13.49 9.55 -12.74
C VAL A 185 -13.48 10.90 -12.04
N GLN A 186 -14.67 11.46 -11.80
CA GLN A 186 -14.80 12.78 -11.13
C GLN A 186 -14.28 12.77 -9.70
N ALA A 187 -14.34 11.63 -8.99
CA ALA A 187 -13.72 11.48 -7.67
C ALA A 187 -12.19 11.53 -7.75
N ILE A 188 -11.62 10.80 -8.73
CA ILE A 188 -10.17 10.82 -8.98
C ILE A 188 -9.70 12.22 -9.37
N ALA A 189 -10.46 12.91 -10.23
CA ALA A 189 -10.18 14.30 -10.62
C ALA A 189 -10.22 15.27 -9.45
N ALA A 190 -11.29 15.18 -8.62
CA ALA A 190 -11.46 16.05 -7.44
C ALA A 190 -10.32 15.88 -6.45
N MET A 191 -9.92 14.64 -6.15
CA MET A 191 -8.76 14.36 -5.29
C MET A 191 -7.43 14.81 -5.91
N ALA A 192 -7.29 14.69 -7.22
CA ALA A 192 -6.03 15.00 -7.90
C ALA A 192 -5.80 16.51 -8.06
N TYR A 193 -6.83 17.28 -8.37
CA TYR A 193 -6.70 18.72 -8.66
C TYR A 193 -7.14 19.61 -7.50
N GLY A 194 -7.90 19.08 -6.57
CA GLY A 194 -8.64 19.85 -5.59
C GLY A 194 -9.86 20.52 -6.20
N THR A 195 -10.84 20.78 -5.37
CA THR A 195 -12.01 21.61 -5.69
C THR A 195 -12.30 22.56 -4.53
N GLU A 196 -13.40 23.29 -4.56
CA GLU A 196 -13.79 24.15 -3.45
C GLU A 196 -14.03 23.37 -2.15
N THR A 197 -14.55 22.12 -2.28
CA THR A 197 -14.88 21.26 -1.13
C THR A 197 -13.86 20.14 -0.90
N VAL A 198 -13.32 19.54 -1.97
CA VAL A 198 -12.41 18.39 -1.87
C VAL A 198 -10.96 18.85 -1.88
N PRO A 199 -10.17 18.60 -0.82
CA PRO A 199 -8.76 18.95 -0.79
C PRO A 199 -7.96 18.17 -1.84
N GLN A 200 -6.96 18.80 -2.46
CA GLN A 200 -5.98 18.12 -3.29
C GLN A 200 -5.11 17.18 -2.44
N VAL A 201 -4.85 15.99 -2.97
CA VAL A 201 -3.96 14.98 -2.34
C VAL A 201 -2.70 14.73 -3.15
N TYR A 202 -1.71 14.11 -2.53
CA TYR A 202 -0.43 13.82 -3.19
C TYR A 202 -0.36 12.40 -3.77
N LYS A 203 -1.17 11.49 -3.24
CA LYS A 203 -1.26 10.12 -3.76
C LYS A 203 -2.69 9.57 -3.59
N ILE A 204 -3.17 8.83 -4.59
CA ILE A 204 -4.50 8.23 -4.61
C ILE A 204 -4.36 6.71 -4.59
N PHE A 205 -5.14 6.07 -3.73
CA PHE A 205 -5.20 4.64 -3.51
C PHE A 205 -6.60 4.11 -3.73
N GLY A 206 -6.70 2.87 -4.13
CA GLY A 206 -7.94 2.13 -4.19
C GLY A 206 -8.23 1.50 -5.55
N PRO A 207 -8.96 0.37 -5.52
CA PRO A 207 -9.38 -0.33 -6.72
C PRO A 207 -10.47 0.46 -7.45
N GLY A 208 -10.68 0.17 -8.71
CA GLY A 208 -11.74 0.78 -9.50
C GLY A 208 -11.96 0.07 -10.83
N ASN A 209 -13.03 0.45 -11.52
CA ASN A 209 -13.29 -0.04 -12.86
C ASN A 209 -12.27 0.54 -13.87
N GLN A 210 -12.36 0.13 -15.14
CA GLN A 210 -11.47 0.59 -16.21
C GLN A 210 -11.37 2.12 -16.33
N TYR A 211 -12.46 2.87 -16.09
CA TYR A 211 -12.46 4.34 -16.17
C TYR A 211 -11.67 4.96 -15.02
N VAL A 212 -11.85 4.44 -13.81
CA VAL A 212 -11.11 4.87 -12.62
C VAL A 212 -9.62 4.53 -12.77
N THR A 213 -9.29 3.35 -13.29
CA THR A 213 -7.90 2.95 -13.57
C THR A 213 -7.25 3.86 -14.60
N ALA A 214 -7.95 4.16 -15.70
CA ALA A 214 -7.45 5.10 -16.71
C ALA A 214 -7.28 6.52 -16.14
N ALA A 215 -8.21 6.98 -15.31
CA ALA A 215 -8.11 8.28 -14.64
C ALA A 215 -6.87 8.32 -13.73
N LYS A 216 -6.65 7.30 -12.91
CA LYS A 216 -5.46 7.17 -12.05
C LYS A 216 -4.17 7.24 -12.86
N GLN A 217 -4.09 6.56 -14.01
CA GLN A 217 -2.92 6.61 -14.89
C GLN A 217 -2.70 7.98 -15.50
N LEU A 218 -3.76 8.68 -15.92
CA LEU A 218 -3.66 10.00 -16.54
C LEU A 218 -3.23 11.10 -15.56
N ILE A 219 -3.75 11.10 -14.33
CA ILE A 219 -3.39 12.11 -13.33
C ILE A 219 -1.93 12.08 -12.89
N GLN A 220 -1.21 10.97 -13.12
CA GLN A 220 0.23 10.91 -12.84
C GLN A 220 1.01 11.95 -13.64
N GLN A 221 0.54 12.30 -14.84
CA GLN A 221 1.13 13.37 -15.64
C GLN A 221 1.00 14.75 -14.99
N SER A 222 0.06 14.90 -14.04
CA SER A 222 -0.14 16.12 -13.25
C SER A 222 0.62 16.11 -11.91
N GLY A 223 1.47 15.11 -11.68
CA GLY A 223 2.30 15.00 -10.49
C GLY A 223 1.64 14.34 -9.26
N VAL A 224 0.44 13.78 -9.42
CA VAL A 224 -0.24 13.02 -8.36
C VAL A 224 0.12 11.55 -8.49
N ALA A 225 0.69 10.97 -7.45
CA ALA A 225 1.05 9.55 -7.45
C ALA A 225 -0.19 8.64 -7.31
N ILE A 226 -0.05 7.38 -7.72
CA ILE A 226 -1.06 6.35 -7.50
C ILE A 226 -0.43 5.13 -6.82
N ASP A 227 -1.26 4.23 -6.30
CA ASP A 227 -0.83 2.94 -5.76
C ASP A 227 -0.28 2.03 -6.87
N MET A 228 -1.19 1.45 -7.66
CA MET A 228 -0.84 0.56 -8.78
C MET A 228 -1.93 0.61 -9.86
N PRO A 229 -1.60 0.24 -11.09
CA PRO A 229 -2.60 -0.07 -12.10
C PRO A 229 -3.38 -1.32 -11.68
N ALA A 230 -4.70 -1.29 -11.80
CA ALA A 230 -5.55 -2.43 -11.51
C ALA A 230 -6.45 -2.76 -12.71
N GLY A 231 -6.67 -4.03 -12.96
CA GLY A 231 -7.61 -4.56 -13.93
C GLY A 231 -8.68 -5.40 -13.24
N PRO A 232 -9.41 -6.24 -13.98
CA PRO A 232 -10.35 -7.19 -13.39
C PRO A 232 -9.68 -8.15 -12.42
N SER A 233 -10.37 -8.51 -11.36
CA SER A 233 -9.87 -9.45 -10.35
C SER A 233 -9.70 -10.86 -10.91
N GLU A 234 -8.72 -11.58 -10.39
CA GLU A 234 -8.37 -12.92 -10.88
C GLU A 234 -7.88 -13.85 -9.77
N VAL A 235 -8.25 -15.14 -9.84
CA VAL A 235 -7.76 -16.19 -8.95
C VAL A 235 -7.18 -17.36 -9.74
N TYR A 236 -6.06 -17.90 -9.23
CA TYR A 236 -5.49 -19.16 -9.68
C TYR A 236 -5.56 -20.15 -8.53
N VAL A 237 -6.14 -21.33 -8.78
CA VAL A 237 -6.24 -22.42 -7.80
C VAL A 237 -5.43 -23.59 -8.30
N VAL A 238 -4.60 -24.18 -7.42
CA VAL A 238 -3.77 -25.36 -7.72
C VAL A 238 -4.13 -26.47 -6.76
N SER A 239 -4.51 -27.62 -7.29
CA SER A 239 -4.73 -28.86 -6.52
C SER A 239 -4.77 -30.07 -7.42
N ASP A 240 -4.32 -31.23 -6.90
CA ASP A 240 -4.43 -32.53 -7.53
C ASP A 240 -5.42 -33.47 -6.79
N ASP A 241 -5.92 -33.02 -5.62
CA ASP A 241 -6.77 -33.81 -4.74
C ASP A 241 -8.23 -33.77 -5.15
N ILE A 242 -8.72 -34.90 -5.65
CA ILE A 242 -10.07 -35.05 -6.15
C ILE A 242 -11.17 -34.87 -5.06
N SER A 243 -10.82 -35.08 -3.80
CA SER A 243 -11.73 -34.88 -2.67
C SER A 243 -12.08 -33.42 -2.43
N LYS A 244 -11.28 -32.49 -2.95
CA LYS A 244 -11.42 -31.04 -2.78
C LYS A 244 -12.23 -30.34 -3.88
N SER A 245 -12.85 -31.08 -4.80
CA SER A 245 -13.60 -30.54 -5.94
C SER A 245 -14.63 -29.47 -5.54
N LYS A 246 -15.31 -29.65 -4.40
CA LYS A 246 -16.28 -28.66 -3.86
C LYS A 246 -15.63 -27.37 -3.42
N ILE A 247 -14.47 -27.46 -2.75
CA ILE A 247 -13.70 -26.30 -2.27
C ILE A 247 -13.18 -25.52 -3.47
N ILE A 248 -12.55 -26.21 -4.42
CA ILE A 248 -12.03 -25.58 -5.65
C ILE A 248 -13.14 -24.83 -6.40
N ALA A 249 -14.32 -25.44 -6.53
CA ALA A 249 -15.45 -24.78 -7.18
C ALA A 249 -15.91 -23.53 -6.42
N ALA A 250 -15.94 -23.57 -5.09
CA ALA A 250 -16.29 -22.42 -4.27
C ALA A 250 -15.26 -21.27 -4.42
N ASP A 251 -13.96 -21.56 -4.39
CA ASP A 251 -12.89 -20.57 -4.57
C ASP A 251 -12.90 -19.94 -5.97
N LEU A 252 -13.23 -20.71 -7.02
CA LEU A 252 -13.38 -20.16 -8.37
C LEU A 252 -14.62 -19.27 -8.49
N LEU A 253 -15.72 -19.64 -7.83
CA LEU A 253 -16.98 -18.88 -7.86
C LEU A 253 -16.89 -17.60 -7.01
N SER A 254 -16.18 -17.60 -5.89
CA SER A 254 -15.98 -16.40 -5.06
C SER A 254 -15.33 -15.27 -5.85
N GLN A 255 -14.34 -15.59 -6.67
CA GLN A 255 -13.69 -14.61 -7.54
C GLN A 255 -14.62 -14.15 -8.68
N LEU A 256 -15.35 -15.09 -9.30
CA LEU A 256 -16.18 -14.80 -10.47
C LEU A 256 -17.42 -13.97 -10.15
N GLU A 257 -17.85 -13.91 -8.89
CA GLU A 257 -18.98 -13.06 -8.49
C GLU A 257 -18.63 -11.57 -8.37
N HIS A 258 -17.33 -11.21 -8.40
CA HIS A 258 -16.91 -9.81 -8.33
C HIS A 258 -17.38 -8.99 -9.52
N SER A 259 -17.14 -9.46 -10.75
CA SER A 259 -17.53 -8.75 -11.98
C SER A 259 -17.69 -9.68 -13.17
N PRO A 260 -18.37 -9.24 -14.24
CA PRO A 260 -18.46 -10.00 -15.50
C PRO A 260 -17.10 -10.31 -16.16
N ASP A 261 -16.10 -9.50 -15.88
CA ASP A 261 -14.75 -9.60 -16.47
C ASP A 261 -13.76 -10.33 -15.53
N ALA A 262 -14.20 -10.73 -14.33
CA ALA A 262 -13.39 -11.52 -13.41
C ALA A 262 -12.94 -12.82 -14.06
N LYS A 263 -11.71 -13.26 -13.74
CA LYS A 263 -11.08 -14.44 -14.32
C LYS A 263 -10.73 -15.46 -13.25
N ALA A 264 -10.90 -16.75 -13.59
CA ALA A 264 -10.50 -17.84 -12.70
C ALA A 264 -9.73 -18.90 -13.50
N VAL A 265 -8.63 -19.39 -12.93
CA VAL A 265 -7.80 -20.43 -13.55
C VAL A 265 -7.62 -21.57 -12.54
N PHE A 266 -7.98 -22.77 -12.96
CA PHE A 266 -7.71 -23.96 -12.17
C PHE A 266 -6.63 -24.81 -12.83
N ILE A 267 -5.56 -25.11 -12.10
CA ILE A 267 -4.39 -25.86 -12.57
C ILE A 267 -4.30 -27.17 -11.81
N THR A 268 -4.20 -28.28 -12.54
CA THR A 268 -4.10 -29.62 -11.95
C THR A 268 -3.35 -30.58 -12.87
N LYS A 269 -2.79 -31.65 -12.29
CA LYS A 269 -2.29 -32.82 -13.03
C LYS A 269 -3.34 -33.92 -13.14
N ASN A 270 -4.51 -33.75 -12.53
CA ASN A 270 -5.56 -34.76 -12.46
C ASN A 270 -6.73 -34.40 -13.38
N LYS A 271 -6.81 -35.05 -14.55
CA LYS A 271 -7.88 -34.83 -15.53
C LYS A 271 -9.30 -35.06 -14.95
N ASN A 272 -9.47 -36.09 -14.10
CA ASN A 272 -10.79 -36.39 -13.54
C ASN A 272 -11.27 -35.34 -12.57
N LEU A 273 -10.36 -34.59 -11.92
CA LEU A 273 -10.68 -33.49 -11.02
C LEU A 273 -11.32 -32.33 -11.80
N ILE A 274 -10.87 -32.06 -13.03
CA ILE A 274 -11.47 -31.02 -13.88
C ILE A 274 -12.96 -31.25 -14.07
N GLU A 275 -13.36 -32.48 -14.42
CA GLU A 275 -14.76 -32.79 -14.66
C GLU A 275 -15.61 -32.69 -13.38
N LYS A 276 -15.06 -33.13 -12.24
CA LYS A 276 -15.74 -32.97 -10.94
C LYS A 276 -15.91 -31.51 -10.55
N VAL A 277 -14.87 -30.68 -10.74
CA VAL A 277 -14.96 -29.23 -10.46
C VAL A 277 -16.01 -28.56 -11.34
N LYS A 278 -16.10 -28.89 -12.62
CA LYS A 278 -17.16 -28.38 -13.52
C LYS A 278 -18.55 -28.73 -13.02
N GLN A 279 -18.75 -29.95 -12.56
CA GLN A 279 -20.01 -30.38 -11.98
C GLN A 279 -20.35 -29.59 -10.71
N GLU A 280 -19.37 -29.42 -9.81
CA GLU A 280 -19.54 -28.65 -8.58
C GLU A 280 -19.82 -27.17 -8.84
N ILE A 281 -19.17 -26.54 -9.81
CA ILE A 281 -19.49 -25.17 -10.27
C ILE A 281 -20.96 -25.09 -10.71
N SER A 282 -21.43 -26.07 -11.48
CA SER A 282 -22.82 -26.11 -11.96
C SER A 282 -23.83 -26.28 -10.82
N ASN A 283 -23.47 -27.06 -9.79
CA ASN A 283 -24.29 -27.26 -8.61
C ASN A 283 -24.35 -25.97 -7.78
N GLN A 284 -23.21 -25.46 -7.35
CA GLN A 284 -23.11 -24.35 -6.40
C GLN A 284 -23.61 -23.02 -6.96
N LYS A 285 -23.36 -22.70 -8.24
CA LYS A 285 -23.81 -21.43 -8.84
C LYS A 285 -25.33 -21.19 -8.72
N ASN A 286 -26.13 -22.27 -8.66
CA ASN A 286 -27.55 -22.16 -8.57
C ASN A 286 -28.05 -21.73 -7.17
N GLU A 287 -27.20 -21.87 -6.15
CA GLU A 287 -27.48 -21.49 -4.77
C GLU A 287 -27.04 -20.05 -4.46
N LEU A 288 -26.19 -19.45 -5.31
CA LEU A 288 -25.65 -18.12 -5.09
C LEU A 288 -26.58 -17.01 -5.59
N ASN A 289 -26.57 -15.85 -4.91
CA ASN A 289 -27.46 -14.73 -5.22
C ASN A 289 -27.07 -13.96 -6.49
N ARG A 290 -25.76 -13.86 -6.82
CA ARG A 290 -25.24 -13.03 -7.93
C ARG A 290 -25.24 -13.76 -9.28
N LYS A 291 -26.28 -14.53 -9.57
CA LYS A 291 -26.40 -15.41 -10.76
C LYS A 291 -26.16 -14.69 -12.09
N THR A 292 -26.61 -13.46 -12.22
CA THR A 292 -26.46 -12.69 -13.46
C THR A 292 -24.99 -12.44 -13.77
N ILE A 293 -24.21 -12.02 -12.77
CA ILE A 293 -22.76 -11.78 -12.92
C ILE A 293 -22.04 -13.09 -13.17
N LEU A 294 -22.32 -14.12 -12.37
CA LEU A 294 -21.71 -15.44 -12.52
C LEU A 294 -21.96 -16.04 -13.91
N ASN A 295 -23.18 -15.92 -14.48
CA ASN A 295 -23.45 -16.42 -15.82
C ASN A 295 -22.60 -15.73 -16.90
N GLN A 296 -22.23 -14.47 -16.69
CA GLN A 296 -21.37 -13.72 -17.61
C GLN A 296 -19.87 -14.07 -17.41
N SER A 297 -19.43 -14.19 -16.17
CA SER A 297 -18.02 -14.43 -15.83
C SER A 297 -17.57 -15.89 -16.00
N LEU A 298 -18.49 -16.87 -15.94
CA LEU A 298 -18.18 -18.29 -16.10
C LEU A 298 -17.46 -18.64 -17.43
N LYS A 299 -17.63 -17.83 -18.47
CA LYS A 299 -16.88 -17.98 -19.74
C LYS A 299 -15.37 -17.75 -19.57
N ASN A 300 -14.98 -17.01 -18.54
CA ASN A 300 -13.61 -16.63 -18.24
C ASN A 300 -12.86 -17.67 -17.37
N ILE A 301 -13.50 -18.81 -17.08
CA ILE A 301 -12.82 -19.93 -16.44
C ILE A 301 -11.93 -20.64 -17.43
N ILE A 302 -10.67 -20.86 -17.02
CA ILE A 302 -9.70 -21.67 -17.75
C ILE A 302 -9.25 -22.82 -16.87
N PHE A 303 -9.27 -24.04 -17.42
CA PHE A 303 -8.72 -25.22 -16.79
C PHE A 303 -7.39 -25.54 -17.46
N VAL A 304 -6.34 -25.75 -16.68
CA VAL A 304 -5.02 -26.15 -17.17
C VAL A 304 -4.71 -27.54 -16.65
N LEU A 305 -4.57 -28.51 -17.55
CA LEU A 305 -4.07 -29.83 -17.24
C LEU A 305 -2.56 -29.84 -17.50
N ALA A 306 -1.78 -29.84 -16.43
CA ALA A 306 -0.31 -29.90 -16.44
C ALA A 306 0.19 -31.35 -16.32
N ASN A 307 1.40 -31.60 -16.75
CA ASN A 307 2.04 -32.92 -16.60
C ASN A 307 3.03 -32.97 -15.43
N LYS A 308 3.61 -31.82 -15.07
CA LYS A 308 4.73 -31.74 -14.11
C LYS A 308 4.54 -30.51 -13.21
N ASP A 309 5.09 -30.59 -11.99
CA ASP A 309 5.09 -29.47 -11.04
C ASP A 309 5.79 -28.23 -11.61
N LEU A 310 6.89 -28.40 -12.36
CA LEU A 310 7.58 -27.30 -13.02
C LEU A 310 6.66 -26.52 -13.96
N GLN A 311 5.80 -27.21 -14.73
CA GLN A 311 4.84 -26.56 -15.62
C GLN A 311 3.78 -25.75 -14.87
N ILE A 312 3.39 -26.19 -13.67
CA ILE A 312 2.49 -25.43 -12.78
C ILE A 312 3.19 -24.16 -12.34
N ILE A 313 4.45 -24.24 -11.87
CA ILE A 313 5.25 -23.10 -11.43
C ILE A 313 5.44 -22.09 -12.57
N GLU A 314 5.79 -22.56 -13.75
CA GLU A 314 5.94 -21.73 -14.95
C GLU A 314 4.63 -21.02 -15.33
N CYS A 315 3.50 -21.74 -15.27
CA CYS A 315 2.18 -21.18 -15.52
C CYS A 315 1.85 -20.03 -14.54
N ILE A 316 2.12 -20.21 -13.27
CA ILE A 316 1.91 -19.19 -12.22
C ILE A 316 2.81 -17.98 -12.47
N ASN A 317 4.14 -18.21 -12.55
CA ASN A 317 5.12 -17.11 -12.63
C ASN A 317 5.02 -16.32 -13.95
N THR A 318 4.66 -16.98 -15.06
CA THR A 318 4.46 -16.31 -16.36
C THR A 318 3.24 -15.40 -16.31
N ASN A 319 2.16 -15.81 -15.64
CA ASN A 319 0.92 -15.03 -15.59
C ASN A 319 0.84 -14.07 -14.42
N ALA A 320 1.58 -14.31 -13.34
CA ALA A 320 1.62 -13.45 -12.16
C ALA A 320 0.20 -13.11 -11.65
N PRO A 321 -0.54 -14.10 -11.09
CA PRO A 321 -1.92 -13.90 -10.66
C PRO A 321 -2.03 -12.94 -9.50
N GLU A 322 -3.17 -12.27 -9.39
CA GLU A 322 -3.55 -11.48 -8.22
C GLU A 322 -3.64 -12.37 -6.97
N HIS A 323 -4.52 -13.38 -7.03
CA HIS A 323 -4.70 -14.36 -5.96
C HIS A 323 -4.23 -15.74 -6.44
N LEU A 324 -3.43 -16.40 -5.61
CA LEU A 324 -2.99 -17.78 -5.84
C LEU A 324 -3.36 -18.65 -4.65
N ILE A 325 -4.16 -19.68 -4.87
CA ILE A 325 -4.51 -20.68 -3.85
C ILE A 325 -3.74 -21.98 -4.14
N LEU A 326 -2.84 -22.36 -3.24
CA LEU A 326 -2.14 -23.64 -3.22
C LEU A 326 -2.85 -24.54 -2.21
N LEU A 327 -3.86 -25.29 -2.68
CA LEU A 327 -4.84 -25.93 -1.80
C LEU A 327 -4.35 -27.20 -1.11
N ASP A 328 -3.35 -27.88 -1.68
CA ASP A 328 -2.88 -29.17 -1.17
C ASP A 328 -1.91 -29.01 0.01
N GLN A 329 -1.81 -30.01 0.88
CA GLN A 329 -0.95 -29.95 2.08
C GLN A 329 0.53 -29.79 1.75
N ASP A 330 0.97 -30.30 0.60
CA ASP A 330 2.33 -30.20 0.11
C ASP A 330 2.62 -28.89 -0.65
N TYR A 331 1.87 -27.82 -0.36
CA TYR A 331 2.02 -26.50 -1.00
C TYR A 331 3.46 -25.95 -0.93
N ILE A 332 4.25 -26.39 0.04
CA ILE A 332 5.66 -25.98 0.21
C ILE A 332 6.48 -26.28 -1.07
N LYS A 333 6.16 -27.35 -1.78
CA LYS A 333 6.85 -27.70 -3.05
C LYS A 333 6.68 -26.64 -4.14
N TYR A 334 5.61 -25.82 -4.07
CA TYR A 334 5.35 -24.73 -5.01
C TYR A 334 5.77 -23.38 -4.43
N SER A 335 5.42 -23.11 -3.17
CA SER A 335 5.56 -21.77 -2.57
C SER A 335 7.00 -21.25 -2.62
N ALA A 336 7.99 -22.12 -2.47
CA ALA A 336 9.42 -21.77 -2.56
C ALA A 336 9.85 -21.26 -3.96
N TYR A 337 9.08 -21.56 -5.00
CA TYR A 337 9.39 -21.22 -6.40
C TYR A 337 8.45 -20.16 -6.98
N ILE A 338 7.48 -19.67 -6.19
CA ILE A 338 6.60 -18.59 -6.63
C ILE A 338 7.37 -17.27 -6.56
N LEU A 339 7.50 -16.64 -7.71
CA LEU A 339 8.18 -15.35 -7.87
C LEU A 339 7.19 -14.21 -8.12
N ASN A 340 6.04 -14.52 -8.70
CA ASN A 340 5.10 -13.53 -9.18
C ASN A 340 3.67 -13.92 -8.78
N ALA A 341 3.17 -13.32 -7.71
CA ALA A 341 1.77 -13.39 -7.29
C ALA A 341 1.45 -12.18 -6.40
N GLY A 342 0.23 -11.69 -6.40
CA GLY A 342 -0.21 -10.64 -5.49
C GLY A 342 -0.31 -11.15 -4.04
N SER A 343 -1.05 -12.22 -3.82
CA SER A 343 -1.15 -12.96 -2.56
C SER A 343 -1.18 -14.47 -2.79
N VAL A 344 -0.62 -15.25 -1.85
CA VAL A 344 -0.61 -16.72 -1.90
C VAL A 344 -1.29 -17.28 -0.66
N PHE A 345 -2.35 -18.07 -0.88
CA PHE A 345 -3.12 -18.73 0.17
C PHE A 345 -2.74 -20.21 0.22
N CYS A 346 -2.26 -20.68 1.36
CA CYS A 346 -1.63 -21.98 1.50
C CYS A 346 -2.48 -22.93 2.35
N GLY A 347 -2.85 -24.07 1.74
CA GLY A 347 -3.58 -25.15 2.40
C GLY A 347 -5.10 -24.95 2.44
N VAL A 348 -5.79 -26.02 2.82
CA VAL A 348 -7.26 -26.14 2.74
C VAL A 348 -8.02 -25.17 3.65
N PHE A 349 -7.38 -24.64 4.69
CA PHE A 349 -8.00 -23.71 5.64
C PHE A 349 -7.70 -22.24 5.35
N SER A 350 -7.08 -21.93 4.21
CA SER A 350 -6.72 -20.57 3.80
C SER A 350 -7.48 -20.17 2.52
N PRO A 351 -8.78 -19.96 2.54
CA PRO A 351 -9.50 -19.44 1.40
C PRO A 351 -9.09 -17.99 1.13
N GLU A 352 -9.18 -17.54 -0.11
CA GLU A 352 -8.98 -16.15 -0.54
C GLU A 352 -9.80 -15.17 0.31
N SER A 353 -11.05 -15.51 0.62
CA SER A 353 -11.95 -14.68 1.44
C SER A 353 -11.37 -14.32 2.82
N PHE A 354 -10.46 -15.11 3.39
CA PHE A 354 -9.80 -14.73 4.63
C PHE A 354 -8.90 -13.52 4.41
N GLY A 355 -8.14 -13.50 3.32
CA GLY A 355 -7.31 -12.36 2.92
C GLY A 355 -8.14 -11.14 2.58
N ASP A 356 -9.25 -11.34 1.89
CA ASP A 356 -10.12 -10.26 1.47
C ASP A 356 -10.80 -9.51 2.61
N TYR A 357 -11.05 -10.20 3.72
CA TYR A 357 -11.86 -9.61 4.80
C TYR A 357 -11.14 -9.44 6.12
N ALA A 358 -10.42 -10.46 6.64
CA ALA A 358 -10.12 -10.46 8.06
C ALA A 358 -8.82 -11.11 8.53
N SER A 359 -8.06 -11.81 7.68
CA SER A 359 -6.82 -12.48 8.11
C SER A 359 -5.70 -11.51 8.49
N GLY A 360 -5.73 -10.29 7.95
CA GLY A 360 -4.72 -9.26 8.19
C GLY A 360 -3.93 -8.87 6.95
N SER A 361 -3.81 -9.74 5.94
CA SER A 361 -3.23 -9.38 4.65
C SER A 361 -4.06 -8.33 3.93
N ASN A 362 -3.47 -7.66 2.92
CA ASN A 362 -4.18 -6.65 2.16
C ASN A 362 -4.73 -7.23 0.86
N HIS A 363 -5.98 -6.91 0.52
CA HIS A 363 -6.62 -7.36 -0.71
C HIS A 363 -6.46 -6.38 -1.88
N THR A 364 -5.83 -5.22 -1.66
CA THR A 364 -5.49 -4.31 -2.77
C THR A 364 -4.20 -4.81 -3.41
N LEU A 365 -4.37 -5.63 -4.42
CA LEU A 365 -3.32 -6.42 -5.04
C LEU A 365 -3.13 -6.04 -6.52
N PRO A 366 -1.93 -6.24 -7.07
CA PRO A 366 -1.68 -6.05 -8.49
C PRO A 366 -2.39 -7.13 -9.31
N THR A 367 -3.27 -6.71 -10.21
CA THR A 367 -3.99 -7.56 -11.17
C THR A 367 -3.29 -7.56 -12.53
N SER A 368 -3.85 -8.28 -13.49
CA SER A 368 -3.45 -8.19 -14.91
C SER A 368 -1.96 -8.46 -15.17
N GLY A 369 -1.31 -9.27 -14.30
CA GLY A 369 0.11 -9.62 -14.42
C GLY A 369 1.06 -8.56 -13.86
N TYR A 370 0.54 -7.48 -13.29
CA TYR A 370 1.36 -6.46 -12.64
C TYR A 370 2.10 -6.97 -11.40
N ALA A 371 1.75 -8.14 -10.84
CA ALA A 371 2.51 -8.78 -9.76
C ALA A 371 3.96 -9.16 -10.15
N LYS A 372 4.36 -8.97 -11.41
CA LYS A 372 5.76 -9.04 -11.87
C LYS A 372 6.59 -7.83 -11.43
N SER A 373 5.96 -6.70 -11.14
CA SER A 373 6.63 -5.43 -10.87
C SER A 373 6.02 -4.62 -9.73
N TYR A 374 4.83 -5.00 -9.27
CA TYR A 374 4.14 -4.37 -8.15
C TYR A 374 3.84 -5.39 -7.07
N SER A 375 3.86 -4.97 -5.83
CA SER A 375 3.43 -5.74 -4.67
C SER A 375 2.00 -5.40 -4.27
N GLY A 376 1.38 -6.24 -3.46
CA GLY A 376 0.19 -5.86 -2.72
C GLY A 376 0.45 -4.65 -1.81
N LEU A 377 -0.59 -3.90 -1.51
CA LEU A 377 -0.49 -2.67 -0.73
C LEU A 377 0.04 -2.93 0.68
N SER A 378 0.97 -2.10 1.11
CA SER A 378 1.66 -2.17 2.38
C SER A 378 1.76 -0.78 3.04
N VAL A 379 2.24 -0.71 4.28
CA VAL A 379 2.48 0.56 4.98
C VAL A 379 3.48 1.44 4.22
N THR A 380 4.48 0.84 3.55
CA THR A 380 5.50 1.59 2.81
C THR A 380 4.94 2.36 1.62
N ASP A 381 3.80 1.94 1.07
CA ASP A 381 3.16 2.63 -0.06
C ASP A 381 2.56 3.98 0.34
N PHE A 382 2.21 4.14 1.62
CA PHE A 382 1.70 5.38 2.23
C PHE A 382 2.83 6.26 2.78
N GLY A 383 4.07 5.79 2.72
CA GLY A 383 5.25 6.50 3.18
C GLY A 383 6.16 6.95 2.03
N LYS A 384 7.07 7.83 2.40
CA LYS A 384 8.22 8.21 1.57
C LYS A 384 9.48 8.17 2.41
N ILE A 385 10.60 7.85 1.78
CA ILE A 385 11.88 7.71 2.43
C ILE A 385 12.73 8.94 2.10
N ILE A 386 13.25 9.60 3.14
CA ILE A 386 14.19 10.71 3.02
C ILE A 386 15.55 10.18 3.41
N THR A 387 16.54 10.36 2.55
CA THR A 387 17.93 10.01 2.84
C THR A 387 18.68 11.20 3.42
N PHE A 388 19.43 10.95 4.45
CA PHE A 388 20.30 11.91 5.13
C PHE A 388 21.73 11.41 5.07
N GLN A 389 22.65 12.35 5.07
CA GLN A 389 24.08 12.05 5.24
C GLN A 389 24.76 13.11 6.09
N THR A 390 25.78 12.69 6.81
CA THR A 390 26.71 13.59 7.49
C THR A 390 28.14 13.10 7.29
N ALA A 391 29.10 14.03 7.34
CA ALA A 391 30.51 13.70 7.33
C ALA A 391 31.21 14.51 8.40
N THR A 392 32.09 13.86 9.15
CA THR A 392 33.09 14.55 9.98
C THR A 392 34.16 15.18 9.10
N ALA A 393 34.98 16.06 9.62
CA ALA A 393 36.11 16.62 8.88
C ALA A 393 37.06 15.53 8.35
N GLN A 394 37.29 14.47 9.15
CA GLN A 394 38.09 13.32 8.71
C GLN A 394 37.40 12.55 7.59
N GLY A 395 36.10 12.27 7.72
CA GLY A 395 35.31 11.61 6.67
C GLY A 395 35.27 12.42 5.38
N PHE A 396 35.14 13.75 5.50
CA PHE A 396 35.25 14.65 4.36
C PHE A 396 36.59 14.50 3.64
N ASN A 397 37.73 14.54 4.38
CA ASN A 397 39.04 14.38 3.78
C ASN A 397 39.23 13.01 3.12
N ASN A 398 38.73 11.96 3.76
CA ASN A 398 38.77 10.60 3.20
C ASN A 398 38.07 10.49 1.85
N LEU A 399 36.95 11.24 1.65
CA LEU A 399 36.09 11.13 0.48
C LEU A 399 36.34 12.22 -0.58
N SER A 400 36.85 13.39 -0.20
CA SER A 400 36.90 14.58 -1.03
C SER A 400 37.64 14.40 -2.37
N ASN A 401 38.75 13.69 -2.36
CA ASN A 401 39.54 13.46 -3.58
C ASN A 401 38.77 12.57 -4.57
N THR A 402 38.13 11.51 -4.08
CA THR A 402 37.30 10.61 -4.92
C THR A 402 36.17 11.37 -5.60
N VAL A 403 35.45 12.21 -4.83
CA VAL A 403 34.34 13.00 -5.37
C VAL A 403 34.82 13.99 -6.44
N LYS A 404 35.97 14.66 -6.22
CA LYS A 404 36.54 15.58 -7.19
C LYS A 404 36.92 14.86 -8.50
N ILE A 405 37.55 13.69 -8.41
CA ILE A 405 37.91 12.89 -9.59
C ILE A 405 36.66 12.48 -10.40
N LEU A 406 35.65 12.00 -9.71
CA LEU A 406 34.40 11.58 -10.36
C LEU A 406 33.67 12.76 -11.03
N ALA A 407 33.55 13.88 -10.32
CA ALA A 407 32.89 15.07 -10.85
C ALA A 407 33.64 15.66 -12.06
N MET A 408 34.96 15.66 -12.05
CA MET A 408 35.78 16.12 -13.19
C MET A 408 35.64 15.16 -14.40
N ALA A 409 35.52 13.85 -14.15
CA ALA A 409 35.34 12.86 -15.21
C ALA A 409 33.94 12.95 -15.88
N GLU A 410 32.97 13.56 -15.18
CA GLU A 410 31.62 13.84 -15.70
C GLU A 410 31.49 15.28 -16.26
N ASP A 411 32.59 16.04 -16.38
CA ASP A 411 32.61 17.46 -16.77
C ASP A 411 31.76 18.37 -15.86
N LEU A 412 31.67 18.02 -14.57
CA LEU A 412 30.88 18.74 -13.55
C LEU A 412 31.77 19.56 -12.60
N ASP A 413 32.45 20.57 -13.11
CA ASP A 413 33.41 21.41 -12.38
C ASP A 413 32.83 22.06 -11.13
N ALA A 414 31.55 22.46 -11.17
CA ALA A 414 30.86 23.04 -10.01
C ALA A 414 30.72 22.05 -8.86
N HIS A 415 30.54 20.77 -9.14
CA HIS A 415 30.50 19.71 -8.10
C HIS A 415 31.88 19.52 -7.49
N ALA A 416 32.95 19.47 -8.29
CA ALA A 416 34.34 19.40 -7.81
C ALA A 416 34.69 20.64 -6.96
N ASN A 417 34.26 21.82 -7.40
CA ASN A 417 34.50 23.08 -6.67
C ASN A 417 33.74 23.11 -5.33
N ALA A 418 32.48 22.58 -5.28
CA ALA A 418 31.75 22.50 -4.04
C ALA A 418 32.45 21.71 -2.94
N VAL A 419 33.23 20.71 -3.30
CA VAL A 419 34.12 19.98 -2.38
C VAL A 419 35.37 20.80 -2.08
N SER A 420 36.02 21.40 -3.10
CA SER A 420 37.28 22.12 -2.96
C SER A 420 37.17 23.30 -2.00
N VAL A 421 36.09 24.09 -2.06
CA VAL A 421 35.90 25.27 -1.17
C VAL A 421 35.70 24.88 0.31
N ARG A 422 35.31 23.64 0.59
CA ARG A 422 35.16 23.12 1.96
C ARG A 422 36.45 22.59 2.58
N GLN A 423 37.49 22.38 1.76
CA GLN A 423 38.74 21.79 2.23
C GLN A 423 39.36 22.58 3.40
N SER A 424 39.41 23.90 3.28
CA SER A 424 40.00 24.76 4.33
C SER A 424 39.25 24.69 5.67
N PHE A 425 37.93 24.40 5.64
CA PHE A 425 37.14 24.21 6.85
C PHE A 425 37.46 22.86 7.49
N ALA A 426 37.58 21.81 6.70
CA ALA A 426 37.92 20.47 7.18
C ALA A 426 39.32 20.46 7.80
N ASP A 427 40.31 21.09 7.15
CA ASP A 427 41.69 21.18 7.66
C ASP A 427 41.75 21.93 8.99
N LYS A 428 41.01 23.04 9.13
CA LYS A 428 40.90 23.78 10.39
C LYS A 428 40.24 22.95 11.49
N ALA A 429 39.18 22.19 11.17
CA ALA A 429 38.48 21.35 12.13
C ALA A 429 39.33 20.17 12.62
N ILE A 430 40.15 19.56 11.76
CA ILE A 430 41.06 18.46 12.13
C ILE A 430 42.20 18.99 13.01
N ASN A 431 42.73 20.18 12.68
CA ASN A 431 43.81 20.78 13.44
C ASN A 431 43.33 21.33 14.81
N LYS A 432 42.03 21.56 14.99
CA LYS A 432 41.42 21.86 16.27
C LYS A 432 41.14 20.52 16.96
N LYS A 433 41.89 20.18 18.00
CA LYS A 433 41.62 19.01 18.86
C LYS A 433 40.28 19.21 19.54
N GLN A 434 39.22 18.94 18.83
CA GLN A 434 37.85 18.95 19.38
C GLN A 434 37.56 17.58 20.00
N ARG A 435 37.23 17.57 21.29
CA ARG A 435 36.84 16.37 22.02
C ARG A 435 35.33 16.15 21.77
N SER A 436 35.00 15.47 20.69
CA SER A 436 33.66 15.15 20.33
C SER A 436 33.47 13.64 20.07
N SER A 437 32.31 13.14 20.37
CA SER A 437 31.93 11.75 20.12
C SER A 437 30.50 11.68 19.59
N PHE A 438 30.27 10.72 18.73
CA PHE A 438 28.94 10.32 18.29
C PHE A 438 28.71 8.85 18.66
N ILE A 439 27.59 8.56 19.31
CA ILE A 439 27.20 7.21 19.70
C ILE A 439 25.77 6.98 19.22
N SER A 440 25.50 5.77 18.75
CA SER A 440 24.14 5.28 18.54
C SER A 440 23.97 3.92 19.18
N ARG A 441 22.84 3.72 19.81
CA ARG A 441 22.43 2.47 20.42
C ARG A 441 21.02 2.14 20.00
N SER A 442 20.80 0.91 19.58
CA SER A 442 19.49 0.39 19.24
C SER A 442 19.27 -0.91 20.02
N THR A 443 18.17 -1.00 20.73
CA THR A 443 17.69 -2.19 21.45
C THR A 443 16.32 -2.58 20.90
N ASN A 444 15.65 -3.54 21.51
CA ASN A 444 14.26 -3.85 21.19
C ASN A 444 13.27 -2.78 21.70
N GLU A 445 13.70 -1.98 22.67
CA GLU A 445 12.85 -1.02 23.41
C GLU A 445 13.16 0.42 23.01
N THR A 446 14.41 0.70 22.59
CA THR A 446 14.87 2.06 22.33
C THR A 446 15.77 2.17 21.10
N ASP A 447 15.74 3.34 20.45
CA ASP A 447 16.67 3.74 19.38
C ASP A 447 17.20 5.14 19.68
N ILE A 448 18.50 5.23 19.97
CA ILE A 448 19.13 6.42 20.55
C ILE A 448 20.31 6.88 19.71
N TYR A 449 20.38 8.18 19.51
CA TYR A 449 21.46 8.87 18.78
C TYR A 449 21.95 10.04 19.63
N ILE A 450 23.24 10.01 20.02
CA ILE A 450 23.86 11.07 20.80
C ILE A 450 25.09 11.60 20.05
N ASN A 451 25.14 12.91 19.87
CA ASN A 451 26.32 13.62 19.42
C ASN A 451 26.75 14.62 20.52
N LEU A 452 27.90 14.40 21.10
CA LEU A 452 28.45 15.22 22.19
C LEU A 452 29.76 15.87 21.76
N ASN A 453 29.85 17.18 21.93
CA ASN A 453 31.11 17.96 21.85
C ASN A 453 31.37 18.63 23.21
N ILE A 454 32.37 18.13 23.93
CA ILE A 454 32.71 18.66 25.24
C ILE A 454 33.51 19.96 25.18
N ASP A 455 34.00 20.37 24.02
CA ASP A 455 34.60 21.67 23.75
C ASP A 455 33.59 22.62 23.09
N GLY A 456 32.31 22.49 23.44
CA GLY A 456 31.20 23.22 22.89
C GLY A 456 30.98 24.63 23.46
N THR A 457 29.81 25.17 23.17
CA THR A 457 29.34 26.50 23.61
C THR A 457 28.00 26.46 24.37
N GLY A 458 27.51 25.27 24.70
CA GLY A 458 26.24 25.06 25.36
C GLY A 458 25.05 25.02 24.38
N GLN A 459 25.29 24.65 23.12
CA GLN A 459 24.21 24.43 22.15
C GLN A 459 23.59 23.03 22.35
N TYR A 460 22.29 22.95 22.30
CA TYR A 460 21.61 21.66 22.45
C TYR A 460 20.44 21.46 21.49
N ASN A 461 20.18 20.20 21.15
CA ASN A 461 19.02 19.76 20.40
C ASN A 461 18.60 18.38 20.93
N ILE A 462 17.66 18.38 21.88
CA ILE A 462 17.31 17.18 22.67
C ILE A 462 15.86 16.85 22.49
N ASN A 463 15.59 15.60 22.17
CA ASN A 463 14.26 15.05 22.06
C ASN A 463 14.27 13.57 22.45
N THR A 464 13.86 13.28 23.67
CA THR A 464 13.70 11.91 24.19
C THR A 464 12.23 11.48 24.28
N GLY A 465 11.31 12.40 23.95
CA GLY A 465 9.87 12.20 24.19
C GLY A 465 9.42 12.54 25.62
N LEU A 466 10.35 12.70 26.55
CA LEU A 466 10.10 12.99 27.98
C LEU A 466 10.49 14.43 28.30
N LYS A 467 9.53 15.34 28.32
CA LYS A 467 9.75 16.79 28.42
C LYS A 467 10.58 17.22 29.64
N PHE A 468 10.39 16.55 30.78
CA PHE A 468 11.17 16.86 31.99
C PHE A 468 12.62 16.39 31.86
N PHE A 469 12.83 15.21 31.28
CA PHE A 469 14.17 14.67 31.03
C PHE A 469 14.91 15.50 29.99
N ASP A 470 14.24 15.89 28.90
CA ASP A 470 14.78 16.82 27.90
C ASP A 470 15.27 18.11 28.55
N HIS A 471 14.43 18.73 29.41
CA HIS A 471 14.78 19.93 30.12
C HIS A 471 16.01 19.76 31.01
N MET A 472 16.15 18.66 31.73
CA MET A 472 17.31 18.39 32.57
C MET A 472 18.59 18.24 31.76
N LEU A 473 18.53 17.54 30.62
CA LEU A 473 19.65 17.38 29.70
C LEU A 473 20.05 18.72 29.02
N GLU A 474 19.06 19.58 28.70
CA GLU A 474 19.31 20.94 28.23
C GLU A 474 20.08 21.78 29.27
N GLN A 475 19.72 21.70 30.55
CA GLN A 475 20.43 22.39 31.63
C GLN A 475 21.87 21.86 31.75
N PHE A 476 22.02 20.52 31.65
CA PHE A 476 23.37 19.91 31.68
C PHE A 476 24.23 20.43 30.53
N ALA A 477 23.71 20.46 29.31
CA ALA A 477 24.40 20.98 28.14
C ALA A 477 24.80 22.46 28.31
N LYS A 478 23.81 23.28 28.72
CA LYS A 478 23.97 24.74 28.86
C LYS A 478 24.99 25.09 29.93
N HIS A 479 24.88 24.54 31.13
CA HIS A 479 25.76 24.87 32.25
C HIS A 479 27.13 24.20 32.15
N GLY A 480 27.23 23.05 31.48
CA GLY A 480 28.48 22.38 31.18
C GLY A 480 29.22 22.97 29.98
N SER A 481 28.58 23.89 29.23
CA SER A 481 29.09 24.41 27.94
C SER A 481 29.36 23.31 26.92
N PHE A 482 28.62 22.22 26.96
CA PHE A 482 28.69 21.14 25.99
C PHE A 482 27.75 21.42 24.83
N ASP A 483 28.17 21.10 23.59
CA ASP A 483 27.22 21.00 22.51
C ASP A 483 26.70 19.54 22.44
N ILE A 484 25.40 19.33 22.62
CA ILE A 484 24.83 18.01 22.67
C ILE A 484 23.56 17.91 21.79
N SER A 485 23.49 16.86 20.99
CA SER A 485 22.26 16.51 20.27
C SER A 485 21.87 15.10 20.66
N ILE A 486 20.65 14.94 21.18
CA ILE A 486 20.06 13.66 21.60
C ILE A 486 18.76 13.47 20.87
N GLN A 487 18.61 12.34 20.18
CA GLN A 487 17.36 11.88 19.64
C GLN A 487 17.13 10.46 20.16
N ALA A 488 16.06 10.24 20.89
CA ALA A 488 15.66 8.94 21.38
C ALA A 488 14.23 8.63 20.99
N LEU A 489 14.02 7.41 20.54
CA LEU A 489 12.70 6.80 20.36
C LEU A 489 12.66 5.60 21.28
N GLY A 490 11.76 5.59 22.23
CA GLY A 490 11.54 4.49 23.16
C GLY A 490 10.08 4.08 23.22
N ASP A 491 9.83 2.97 23.87
CA ASP A 491 8.52 2.36 24.11
C ASP A 491 7.75 3.04 25.27
N LEU A 492 7.63 4.37 25.19
CA LEU A 492 7.03 5.22 26.25
C LEU A 492 5.60 4.84 26.62
N ASP A 493 4.91 4.09 25.79
CA ASP A 493 3.59 3.54 26.07
C ASP A 493 3.65 2.38 27.10
N ILE A 494 4.83 1.80 27.31
CA ILE A 494 5.09 0.71 28.26
C ILE A 494 5.70 1.27 29.54
N ASP A 495 6.89 1.90 29.43
CA ASP A 495 7.60 2.50 30.56
C ASP A 495 8.56 3.60 30.10
N GLU A 496 8.64 4.69 30.87
CA GLU A 496 9.63 5.76 30.68
C GLU A 496 11.05 5.31 31.07
N HIS A 497 11.17 4.28 31.91
CA HIS A 497 12.42 3.79 32.46
C HIS A 497 13.42 3.38 31.38
N HIS A 498 12.97 2.59 30.41
CA HIS A 498 13.84 2.11 29.32
C HIS A 498 14.48 3.27 28.55
N THR A 499 13.70 4.28 28.22
CA THR A 499 14.21 5.47 27.51
C THR A 499 15.21 6.26 28.37
N ILE A 500 14.91 6.47 29.64
CA ILE A 500 15.80 7.23 30.56
C ILE A 500 17.11 6.47 30.78
N GLU A 501 17.04 5.17 31.08
CA GLU A 501 18.20 4.33 31.33
C GLU A 501 19.11 4.27 30.09
N ASP A 502 18.54 3.94 28.95
CA ASP A 502 19.29 3.76 27.72
C ASP A 502 19.93 5.06 27.22
N VAL A 503 19.26 6.21 27.35
CA VAL A 503 19.85 7.51 27.04
C VAL A 503 21.02 7.80 28.01
N ALA A 504 20.87 7.47 29.30
CA ALA A 504 21.93 7.72 30.27
C ALA A 504 23.14 6.79 30.11
N ILE A 505 22.94 5.57 29.62
CA ILE A 505 24.01 4.60 29.35
C ILE A 505 24.76 4.94 28.04
N THR A 506 24.02 5.45 27.04
CA THR A 506 24.58 5.80 25.72
C THR A 506 25.45 7.06 25.81
#